data_90b33857735033b36e30c1c9496d793c
#
_entry.id   90b33857735033b36e30c1c9496d793c
#
_cell.length_a   1.000
_cell.length_b   1.000
_cell.length_c   1.000
_cell.angle_alpha   90.00
_cell.angle_beta   90.00
_cell.angle_gamma   90.00
#
_symmetry.space_group_name_H-M   'P 1'
#
loop_
_entity.id
_entity.type
_entity.pdbx_description
1 polymer ?
#
loop_
_entity_poly.entity_id
_entity_poly.type
_entity_poly.pdbx_seq_one_letter_code
_entity_poly.pdbx_strand_id
1 'polypeptide(L)'
;MQRNLPAGPRPKDVYFFATCLVDLFCPEAGMDAIQLLEREGITVHFPENQTCCGQPAYTSGYADEARAVAKAQLDLFPENWPVVVPSGSCAGMMRHHYPKLFAEDPMLKAKAENLAERVFELSEFLLKVLNVKWKDSGKPTKVTLHTSCSARREMGTHLHARELLAQLDGVEVLQQSHESECCGFGGTFSVRQPAISGAMASDKADALKETGADAFLSADGGCLMNINGTLEKRRDSFRGQHLASFLWERTGGSGGKNGKGEKA
;
A
#
# COMPACT_ATOMS: atom_id res chain seq x y z
N MET A 1 8.27 -0.29 -15.69
CA MET A 1 8.19 -1.33 -16.73
C MET A 1 6.90 -2.09 -16.51
N GLN A 2 5.93 -2.01 -17.42
CA GLN A 2 4.67 -2.75 -17.28
C GLN A 2 4.99 -4.25 -17.39
N ARG A 3 4.61 -4.99 -16.38
CA ARG A 3 4.76 -6.44 -16.36
C ARG A 3 3.75 -7.05 -17.35
N ASN A 4 4.22 -7.90 -18.25
CA ASN A 4 3.32 -8.79 -18.96
C ASN A 4 2.83 -9.83 -17.96
N LEU A 5 1.61 -9.66 -17.48
CA LEU A 5 0.98 -10.64 -16.61
C LEU A 5 0.82 -11.95 -17.39
N PRO A 6 1.13 -13.10 -16.78
CA PRO A 6 0.86 -14.38 -17.45
C PRO A 6 -0.63 -14.46 -17.76
N ALA A 7 -0.97 -14.77 -18.99
CA ALA A 7 -2.32 -15.13 -19.41
C ALA A 7 -2.65 -16.50 -18.76
N GLY A 8 -3.02 -16.49 -17.50
CA GLY A 8 -3.42 -17.65 -16.72
C GLY A 8 -4.88 -17.57 -16.30
N PRO A 9 -5.49 -18.68 -15.86
CA PRO A 9 -6.81 -18.65 -15.28
C PRO A 9 -6.82 -17.73 -14.03
N ARG A 10 -7.96 -17.10 -13.77
CA ARG A 10 -8.17 -16.28 -12.56
C ARG A 10 -7.79 -17.11 -11.32
N PRO A 11 -6.89 -16.63 -10.45
CA PRO A 11 -6.52 -17.36 -9.24
C PRO A 11 -7.74 -17.51 -8.32
N LYS A 12 -7.79 -18.62 -7.59
CA LYS A 12 -8.81 -18.86 -6.56
C LYS A 12 -8.28 -18.56 -5.16
N ASP A 13 -6.99 -18.73 -4.99
CA ASP A 13 -6.28 -18.60 -3.72
C ASP A 13 -5.18 -17.56 -3.84
N VAL A 14 -5.00 -16.76 -2.80
CA VAL A 14 -3.90 -15.80 -2.67
C VAL A 14 -3.35 -15.81 -1.25
N TYR A 15 -2.09 -15.47 -1.11
CA TYR A 15 -1.54 -15.03 0.17
C TYR A 15 -1.76 -13.53 0.34
N PHE A 16 -2.04 -13.10 1.56
CA PHE A 16 -2.12 -11.70 1.92
C PHE A 16 -0.97 -11.33 2.85
N PHE A 17 -0.12 -10.40 2.40
CA PHE A 17 0.94 -9.85 3.21
C PHE A 17 0.51 -8.50 3.76
N ALA A 18 0.01 -8.47 5.01
CA ALA A 18 -0.60 -7.28 5.61
C ALA A 18 0.34 -6.09 5.72
N THR A 19 1.62 -6.32 5.87
CA THR A 19 2.66 -5.34 6.23
C THR A 19 2.56 -4.85 7.67
N CYS A 20 3.70 -4.54 8.29
CA CYS A 20 3.74 -4.13 9.69
C CYS A 20 2.93 -2.85 9.98
N LEU A 21 2.90 -1.90 9.04
CA LEU A 21 2.20 -0.63 9.27
C LEU A 21 0.69 -0.74 9.09
N VAL A 22 0.22 -1.57 8.17
CA VAL A 22 -1.21 -1.81 8.01
C VAL A 22 -1.72 -2.61 9.20
N ASP A 23 -1.02 -3.67 9.58
CA ASP A 23 -1.41 -4.52 10.71
C ASP A 23 -1.49 -3.76 12.05
N LEU A 24 -0.47 -2.92 12.34
CA LEU A 24 -0.36 -2.25 13.63
C LEU A 24 -1.10 -0.90 13.73
N PHE A 25 -1.27 -0.17 12.62
CA PHE A 25 -1.73 1.22 12.67
C PHE A 25 -2.99 1.51 11.86
N CYS A 26 -3.35 0.64 10.92
CA CYS A 26 -4.58 0.76 10.14
C CYS A 26 -5.15 -0.62 9.77
N PRO A 27 -5.42 -1.49 10.78
CA PRO A 27 -5.87 -2.86 10.53
C PRO A 27 -7.19 -2.91 9.75
N GLU A 28 -8.04 -1.92 9.87
CA GLU A 28 -9.26 -1.80 9.09
C GLU A 28 -8.97 -1.81 7.58
N ALA A 29 -7.90 -1.13 7.16
CA ALA A 29 -7.51 -1.11 5.74
C ALA A 29 -7.06 -2.48 5.24
N GLY A 30 -6.41 -3.27 6.12
CA GLY A 30 -6.07 -4.67 5.85
C GLY A 30 -7.32 -5.54 5.69
N MET A 31 -8.27 -5.39 6.60
CA MET A 31 -9.55 -6.13 6.56
C MET A 31 -10.38 -5.74 5.34
N ASP A 32 -10.46 -4.45 5.01
CA ASP A 32 -11.17 -3.97 3.83
C ASP A 32 -10.52 -4.52 2.54
N ALA A 33 -9.18 -4.60 2.50
CA ALA A 33 -8.47 -5.21 1.38
C ALA A 33 -8.79 -6.70 1.22
N ILE A 34 -8.86 -7.45 2.34
CA ILE A 34 -9.25 -8.87 2.34
C ILE A 34 -10.70 -9.00 1.85
N GLN A 35 -11.61 -8.20 2.36
CA GLN A 35 -13.02 -8.23 1.97
C GLN A 35 -13.23 -7.89 0.48
N LEU A 36 -12.43 -6.96 -0.06
CA LEU A 36 -12.42 -6.68 -1.51
C LEU A 36 -12.03 -7.91 -2.33
N LEU A 37 -11.04 -8.68 -1.88
CA LEU A 37 -10.60 -9.91 -2.54
C LEU A 37 -11.63 -11.04 -2.40
N GLU A 38 -12.16 -11.26 -1.19
CA GLU A 38 -13.15 -12.31 -0.92
C GLU A 38 -14.45 -12.07 -1.68
N ARG A 39 -14.90 -10.82 -1.81
CA ARG A 39 -16.05 -10.45 -2.62
C ARG A 39 -15.89 -10.83 -4.10
N GLU A 40 -14.66 -10.84 -4.58
CA GLU A 40 -14.31 -11.28 -5.93
C GLU A 40 -14.18 -12.82 -6.02
N GLY A 41 -14.52 -13.58 -4.98
CA GLY A 41 -14.46 -15.03 -4.94
C GLY A 41 -13.04 -15.59 -4.73
N ILE A 42 -12.15 -14.80 -4.15
CA ILE A 42 -10.78 -15.21 -3.82
C ILE A 42 -10.74 -15.73 -2.39
N THR A 43 -10.13 -16.88 -2.17
CA THR A 43 -9.79 -17.37 -0.83
C THR A 43 -8.48 -16.72 -0.40
N VAL A 44 -8.52 -16.00 0.72
CA VAL A 44 -7.35 -15.28 1.24
C VAL A 44 -6.69 -16.09 2.36
N HIS A 45 -5.41 -16.41 2.17
CA HIS A 45 -4.58 -17.10 3.16
C HIS A 45 -3.66 -16.10 3.84
N PHE A 46 -3.71 -16.05 5.16
CA PHE A 46 -2.94 -15.12 5.98
C PHE A 46 -1.88 -15.88 6.81
N PRO A 47 -0.60 -15.89 6.42
CA PRO A 47 0.46 -16.47 7.23
C PRO A 47 0.65 -15.66 8.52
N GLU A 48 0.38 -16.24 9.68
CA GLU A 48 0.42 -15.55 10.99
C GLU A 48 1.83 -15.08 11.39
N ASN A 49 2.87 -15.77 10.91
CA ASN A 49 4.26 -15.46 11.26
C ASN A 49 4.90 -14.36 10.39
N GLN A 50 4.13 -13.67 9.57
CA GLN A 50 4.64 -12.57 8.77
C GLN A 50 5.05 -11.38 9.65
N THR A 51 6.06 -10.63 9.20
CA THR A 51 6.60 -9.47 9.90
C THR A 51 6.77 -8.29 8.94
N CYS A 52 7.73 -7.42 9.20
CA CYS A 52 8.09 -6.33 8.29
C CYS A 52 8.66 -6.87 6.96
N CYS A 53 8.48 -6.16 5.87
CA CYS A 53 9.14 -6.46 4.58
C CYS A 53 10.65 -6.19 4.57
N GLY A 54 11.20 -5.57 5.62
CA GLY A 54 12.62 -5.22 5.71
C GLY A 54 13.02 -3.90 5.02
N GLN A 55 12.09 -3.19 4.38
CA GLN A 55 12.40 -1.93 3.68
C GLN A 55 13.07 -0.88 4.57
N PRO A 56 12.64 -0.64 5.84
CA PRO A 56 13.31 0.36 6.68
C PRO A 56 14.79 0.08 6.93
N ALA A 57 15.18 -1.17 7.12
CA ALA A 57 16.58 -1.56 7.23
C ALA A 57 17.31 -1.39 5.91
N TYR A 58 16.73 -1.86 4.81
CA TYR A 58 17.29 -1.75 3.47
C TYR A 58 17.60 -0.30 3.07
N THR A 59 16.62 0.60 3.22
CA THR A 59 16.77 2.02 2.84
C THR A 59 17.70 2.80 3.77
N SER A 60 17.99 2.26 4.94
CA SER A 60 18.93 2.84 5.91
C SER A 60 20.36 2.31 5.78
N GLY A 61 20.62 1.42 4.80
CA GLY A 61 21.94 0.83 4.55
C GLY A 61 22.27 -0.38 5.42
N TYR A 62 21.33 -0.90 6.21
CA TYR A 62 21.49 -2.10 7.02
C TYR A 62 21.13 -3.34 6.21
N ALA A 63 22.04 -3.71 5.28
CA ALA A 63 21.77 -4.77 4.31
C ALA A 63 21.65 -6.17 4.97
N ASP A 64 22.41 -6.44 6.02
CA ASP A 64 22.41 -7.74 6.71
C ASP A 64 21.10 -7.93 7.49
N GLU A 65 20.64 -6.89 8.18
CA GLU A 65 19.36 -6.88 8.87
C GLU A 65 18.19 -7.01 7.89
N ALA A 66 18.26 -6.28 6.77
CA ALA A 66 17.26 -6.40 5.71
C ALA A 66 17.22 -7.82 5.12
N ARG A 67 18.39 -8.45 4.94
CA ARG A 67 18.53 -9.83 4.47
C ARG A 67 17.95 -10.83 5.46
N ALA A 68 18.22 -10.65 6.76
CA ALA A 68 17.69 -11.52 7.82
C ALA A 68 16.15 -11.48 7.85
N VAL A 69 15.57 -10.28 7.79
CA VAL A 69 14.11 -10.09 7.73
C VAL A 69 13.54 -10.71 6.46
N ALA A 70 14.11 -10.41 5.29
CA ALA A 70 13.65 -10.94 4.02
C ALA A 70 13.69 -12.46 3.97
N LYS A 71 14.77 -13.09 4.50
CA LYS A 71 14.90 -14.55 4.57
C LYS A 71 13.76 -15.19 5.35
N ALA A 72 13.36 -14.58 6.48
CA ALA A 72 12.25 -15.09 7.29
C ALA A 72 10.90 -15.05 6.54
N GLN A 73 10.74 -14.14 5.57
CA GLN A 73 9.51 -14.05 4.78
C GLN A 73 9.47 -15.07 3.63
N LEU A 74 10.62 -15.52 3.09
CA LEU A 74 10.65 -16.38 1.90
C LEU A 74 9.93 -17.72 2.10
N ASP A 75 9.93 -18.25 3.31
CA ASP A 75 9.35 -19.56 3.61
C ASP A 75 7.87 -19.49 4.05
N LEU A 76 7.29 -18.29 4.14
CA LEU A 76 5.89 -18.11 4.55
C LEU A 76 4.88 -18.33 3.41
N PHE A 77 5.34 -18.43 2.17
CA PHE A 77 4.50 -18.52 0.98
C PHE A 77 4.84 -19.77 0.16
N PRO A 78 4.64 -20.98 0.73
CA PRO A 78 5.09 -22.23 0.11
C PRO A 78 4.37 -22.57 -1.19
N GLU A 79 3.07 -22.24 -1.30
CA GLU A 79 2.30 -22.51 -2.51
C GLU A 79 2.60 -21.48 -3.60
N ASN A 80 2.41 -21.87 -4.85
CA ASN A 80 2.64 -20.97 -5.98
C ASN A 80 1.46 -20.02 -6.25
N TRP A 81 0.88 -19.46 -5.17
CA TRP A 81 -0.21 -18.48 -5.25
C TRP A 81 0.32 -17.05 -5.30
N PRO A 82 -0.43 -16.11 -5.88
CA PRO A 82 -0.11 -14.69 -5.79
C PRO A 82 -0.01 -14.23 -4.33
N VAL A 83 0.90 -13.29 -4.07
CA VAL A 83 1.02 -12.61 -2.77
C VAL A 83 0.54 -11.18 -2.95
N VAL A 84 -0.60 -10.85 -2.36
CA VAL A 84 -1.22 -9.53 -2.46
C VAL A 84 -0.80 -8.68 -1.27
N VAL A 85 -0.32 -7.47 -1.56
CA VAL A 85 0.25 -6.55 -0.57
C VAL A 85 -0.51 -5.21 -0.62
N PRO A 86 -1.16 -4.76 0.45
CA PRO A 86 -1.90 -3.49 0.49
C PRO A 86 -0.98 -2.26 0.68
N SER A 87 0.27 -2.35 0.28
CA SER A 87 1.27 -1.28 0.38
C SER A 87 2.24 -1.39 -0.79
N GLY A 88 2.28 -0.36 -1.62
CA GLY A 88 3.11 -0.37 -2.82
C GLY A 88 4.59 -0.34 -2.53
N SER A 89 5.02 0.32 -1.45
CA SER A 89 6.42 0.36 -1.05
C SER A 89 6.91 -1.00 -0.54
N CYS A 90 6.09 -1.74 0.22
CA CYS A 90 6.41 -3.09 0.67
C CYS A 90 6.40 -4.09 -0.51
N ALA A 91 5.43 -3.98 -1.41
CA ALA A 91 5.39 -4.80 -2.63
C ALA A 91 6.64 -4.57 -3.49
N GLY A 92 7.08 -3.31 -3.65
CA GLY A 92 8.32 -2.96 -4.34
C GLY A 92 9.56 -3.58 -3.67
N MET A 93 9.64 -3.52 -2.35
CA MET A 93 10.73 -4.16 -1.59
C MET A 93 10.81 -5.66 -1.88
N MET A 94 9.70 -6.37 -1.79
CA MET A 94 9.66 -7.82 -2.03
C MET A 94 9.94 -8.17 -3.49
N ARG A 95 9.39 -7.41 -4.44
CA ARG A 95 9.51 -7.69 -5.88
C ARG A 95 10.89 -7.35 -6.45
N HIS A 96 11.47 -6.20 -6.07
CA HIS A 96 12.65 -5.65 -6.75
C HIS A 96 13.93 -5.74 -5.93
N HIS A 97 13.83 -5.85 -4.61
CA HIS A 97 15.00 -5.81 -3.74
C HIS A 97 15.32 -7.14 -3.08
N TYR A 98 14.36 -8.02 -2.82
CA TYR A 98 14.64 -9.36 -2.29
C TYR A 98 15.62 -10.15 -3.17
N PRO A 99 15.45 -10.27 -4.50
CA PRO A 99 16.43 -10.95 -5.35
C PRO A 99 17.84 -10.35 -5.25
N LYS A 100 17.95 -9.03 -5.09
CA LYS A 100 19.24 -8.34 -4.95
C LYS A 100 19.90 -8.60 -3.59
N LEU A 101 19.12 -8.69 -2.51
CA LEU A 101 19.61 -9.01 -1.17
C LEU A 101 20.30 -10.38 -1.11
N PHE A 102 19.88 -11.32 -1.96
CA PHE A 102 20.40 -12.69 -2.00
C PHE A 102 21.27 -12.96 -3.23
N ALA A 103 21.84 -11.93 -3.86
CA ALA A 103 22.62 -12.08 -5.08
C ALA A 103 23.78 -13.09 -4.95
N GLU A 104 24.38 -13.17 -3.76
CA GLU A 104 25.52 -14.05 -3.47
C GLU A 104 25.11 -15.46 -3.00
N ASP A 105 23.82 -15.73 -2.77
CA ASP A 105 23.29 -17.04 -2.38
C ASP A 105 22.34 -17.56 -3.46
N PRO A 106 22.78 -18.47 -4.33
CA PRO A 106 21.96 -18.95 -5.47
C PRO A 106 20.63 -19.58 -5.07
N MET A 107 20.59 -20.26 -3.92
CA MET A 107 19.37 -20.93 -3.44
C MET A 107 18.36 -19.92 -2.92
N LEU A 108 18.77 -18.99 -2.06
CA LEU A 108 17.90 -17.94 -1.55
C LEU A 108 17.50 -16.96 -2.65
N LYS A 109 18.39 -16.67 -3.60
CA LYS A 109 18.09 -15.86 -4.78
C LYS A 109 16.97 -16.47 -5.60
N ALA A 110 17.05 -17.76 -5.91
CA ALA A 110 16.00 -18.45 -6.67
C ALA A 110 14.64 -18.43 -5.95
N LYS A 111 14.63 -18.62 -4.60
CA LYS A 111 13.41 -18.46 -3.80
C LYS A 111 12.87 -17.02 -3.87
N ALA A 112 13.74 -16.03 -3.74
CA ALA A 112 13.37 -14.61 -3.80
C ALA A 112 12.84 -14.21 -5.18
N GLU A 113 13.43 -14.71 -6.26
CA GLU A 113 12.95 -14.50 -7.63
C GLU A 113 11.57 -15.14 -7.84
N ASN A 114 11.36 -16.37 -7.40
CA ASN A 114 10.05 -17.02 -7.45
C ASN A 114 8.99 -16.23 -6.68
N LEU A 115 9.31 -15.75 -5.46
CA LEU A 115 8.39 -14.91 -4.70
C LEU A 115 8.12 -13.59 -5.42
N ALA A 116 9.15 -12.92 -5.91
CA ALA A 116 9.06 -11.64 -6.62
C ALA A 116 8.10 -11.67 -7.82
N GLU A 117 8.07 -12.80 -8.55
CA GLU A 117 7.16 -13.01 -9.67
C GLU A 117 5.68 -13.08 -9.25
N ARG A 118 5.41 -13.44 -8.01
CA ARG A 118 4.06 -13.64 -7.48
C ARG A 118 3.57 -12.48 -6.62
N VAL A 119 4.41 -11.53 -6.25
CA VAL A 119 4.03 -10.35 -5.47
C VAL A 119 3.28 -9.35 -6.33
N PHE A 120 2.13 -8.89 -5.85
CA PHE A 120 1.30 -7.85 -6.46
C PHE A 120 0.92 -6.81 -5.40
N GLU A 121 0.98 -5.55 -5.77
CA GLU A 121 0.29 -4.53 -4.98
C GLU A 121 -1.23 -4.67 -5.20
N LEU A 122 -2.01 -4.35 -4.17
CA LEU A 122 -3.47 -4.58 -4.17
C LEU A 122 -4.18 -3.97 -5.39
N SER A 123 -3.90 -2.72 -5.73
CA SER A 123 -4.57 -2.05 -6.86
C SER A 123 -4.15 -2.67 -8.21
N GLU A 124 -2.90 -3.08 -8.34
CA GLU A 124 -2.41 -3.85 -9.49
C GLU A 124 -3.17 -5.18 -9.61
N PHE A 125 -3.30 -5.91 -8.50
CA PHE A 125 -3.97 -7.20 -8.49
C PHE A 125 -5.45 -7.10 -8.86
N LEU A 126 -6.16 -6.19 -8.21
CA LEU A 126 -7.57 -5.94 -8.48
C LEU A 126 -7.82 -5.58 -9.95
N LEU A 127 -6.99 -4.69 -10.48
CA LEU A 127 -7.16 -4.17 -11.83
C LEU A 127 -6.69 -5.14 -12.92
N LYS A 128 -5.47 -5.67 -12.79
CA LYS A 128 -4.78 -6.39 -13.87
C LYS A 128 -4.96 -7.91 -13.80
N VAL A 129 -5.16 -8.47 -12.61
CA VAL A 129 -5.35 -9.92 -12.42
C VAL A 129 -6.84 -10.25 -12.34
N LEU A 130 -7.58 -9.55 -11.49
CA LEU A 130 -9.01 -9.82 -11.32
C LEU A 130 -9.88 -9.08 -12.34
N ASN A 131 -9.38 -8.02 -12.96
CA ASN A 131 -10.10 -7.16 -13.90
C ASN A 131 -11.46 -6.71 -13.34
N VAL A 132 -11.44 -6.24 -12.08
CA VAL A 132 -12.66 -5.85 -11.37
C VAL A 132 -13.42 -4.76 -12.09
N LYS A 133 -14.75 -4.83 -12.04
CA LYS A 133 -15.67 -3.82 -12.54
C LYS A 133 -16.68 -3.53 -11.45
N TRP A 134 -16.49 -2.42 -10.78
CA TRP A 134 -17.32 -2.06 -9.63
C TRP A 134 -18.26 -0.92 -9.95
N LYS A 135 -19.41 -0.96 -9.30
CA LYS A 135 -20.38 0.13 -9.33
C LYS A 135 -20.18 1.01 -8.11
N ASP A 136 -20.14 2.29 -8.32
CA ASP A 136 -20.09 3.28 -7.25
C ASP A 136 -21.44 3.36 -6.51
N SER A 137 -21.41 3.33 -5.19
CA SER A 137 -22.57 3.46 -4.33
C SER A 137 -22.49 4.65 -3.37
N GLY A 138 -21.39 5.41 -3.42
CA GLY A 138 -21.18 6.55 -2.52
C GLY A 138 -21.78 7.86 -3.06
N LYS A 139 -21.79 8.88 -2.19
CA LYS A 139 -22.15 10.25 -2.59
C LYS A 139 -21.02 10.87 -3.42
N PRO A 140 -21.33 11.84 -4.31
CA PRO A 140 -20.29 12.60 -5.01
C PRO A 140 -19.23 13.12 -4.05
N THR A 141 -17.95 12.91 -4.39
CA THR A 141 -16.81 13.35 -3.57
C THR A 141 -15.61 13.67 -4.47
N LYS A 142 -14.78 14.59 -3.98
CA LYS A 142 -13.51 14.96 -4.60
C LYS A 142 -12.38 14.40 -3.77
N VAL A 143 -11.48 13.68 -4.40
CA VAL A 143 -10.30 13.11 -3.73
C VAL A 143 -9.03 13.51 -4.44
N THR A 144 -7.92 13.51 -3.73
CA THR A 144 -6.60 13.64 -4.33
C THR A 144 -5.72 12.46 -3.93
N LEU A 145 -4.75 12.08 -4.74
CA LEU A 145 -3.87 10.94 -4.46
C LEU A 145 -2.53 11.41 -3.90
N HIS A 146 -2.12 10.83 -2.77
CA HIS A 146 -0.71 10.78 -2.41
C HIS A 146 -0.11 9.48 -2.94
N THR A 147 0.70 9.58 -3.98
CA THR A 147 1.40 8.44 -4.57
C THR A 147 2.78 8.31 -3.90
N SER A 148 2.93 7.35 -2.99
CA SER A 148 4.20 7.06 -2.33
C SER A 148 5.35 6.97 -3.34
N CYS A 149 6.47 7.60 -3.01
CA CYS A 149 7.62 7.72 -3.93
C CYS A 149 8.17 6.37 -4.40
N SER A 150 8.28 5.38 -3.50
CA SER A 150 8.72 4.03 -3.83
C SER A 150 7.67 3.29 -4.65
N ALA A 151 6.42 3.26 -4.17
CA ALA A 151 5.31 2.61 -4.87
C ALA A 151 5.11 3.16 -6.29
N ARG A 152 5.24 4.48 -6.46
CA ARG A 152 5.16 5.12 -7.77
C ARG A 152 6.26 4.67 -8.72
N ARG A 153 7.52 4.66 -8.23
CA ARG A 153 8.69 4.37 -9.06
C ARG A 153 8.84 2.89 -9.38
N GLU A 154 8.51 2.03 -8.43
CA GLU A 154 8.77 0.59 -8.51
C GLU A 154 7.55 -0.19 -8.99
N MET A 155 6.35 0.18 -8.54
CA MET A 155 5.13 -0.58 -8.80
C MET A 155 4.13 0.11 -9.73
N GLY A 156 4.30 1.40 -10.01
CA GLY A 156 3.36 2.15 -10.84
C GLY A 156 1.96 2.30 -10.22
N THR A 157 1.85 2.21 -8.91
CA THR A 157 0.57 2.18 -8.17
C THR A 157 -0.34 3.37 -8.45
N HIS A 158 0.25 4.54 -8.74
CA HIS A 158 -0.50 5.74 -9.09
C HIS A 158 -1.36 5.58 -10.36
N LEU A 159 -0.90 4.77 -11.31
CA LEU A 159 -1.67 4.47 -12.54
C LEU A 159 -2.83 3.52 -12.22
N HIS A 160 -2.56 2.47 -11.46
CA HIS A 160 -3.56 1.48 -11.08
C HIS A 160 -4.65 2.09 -10.18
N ALA A 161 -4.26 2.91 -9.20
CA ALA A 161 -5.20 3.61 -8.33
C ALA A 161 -6.12 4.55 -9.13
N ARG A 162 -5.56 5.34 -10.05
CA ARG A 162 -6.37 6.22 -10.91
C ARG A 162 -7.35 5.45 -11.78
N GLU A 163 -6.92 4.33 -12.38
CA GLU A 163 -7.77 3.50 -13.23
C GLU A 163 -8.90 2.84 -12.44
N LEU A 164 -8.67 2.43 -11.19
CA LEU A 164 -9.72 1.93 -10.29
C LEU A 164 -10.71 3.02 -9.89
N LEU A 165 -10.19 4.20 -9.49
CA LEU A 165 -11.03 5.33 -9.10
C LEU A 165 -11.87 5.86 -10.26
N ALA A 166 -11.36 5.81 -11.49
CA ALA A 166 -12.09 6.22 -12.70
C ALA A 166 -13.30 5.32 -13.02
N GLN A 167 -13.43 4.16 -12.38
CA GLN A 167 -14.64 3.32 -12.48
C GLN A 167 -15.78 3.80 -11.58
N LEU A 168 -15.50 4.72 -10.64
CA LEU A 168 -16.44 5.21 -9.64
C LEU A 168 -17.03 6.55 -10.10
N ASP A 169 -18.25 6.50 -10.63
CA ASP A 169 -18.90 7.64 -11.28
C ASP A 169 -19.04 8.89 -10.40
N GLY A 170 -19.15 8.70 -9.08
CA GLY A 170 -19.29 9.79 -8.11
C GLY A 170 -17.94 10.28 -7.54
N VAL A 171 -16.79 9.85 -8.09
CA VAL A 171 -15.46 10.21 -7.56
C VAL A 171 -14.70 11.08 -8.58
N GLU A 172 -14.43 12.33 -8.20
CA GLU A 172 -13.55 13.21 -8.94
C GLU A 172 -12.14 13.17 -8.35
N VAL A 173 -11.13 12.79 -9.15
CA VAL A 173 -9.74 12.73 -8.72
C VAL A 173 -9.00 14.00 -9.13
N LEU A 174 -8.71 14.86 -8.13
CA LEU A 174 -7.99 16.11 -8.33
C LEU A 174 -6.48 15.89 -8.28
N GLN A 175 -5.76 16.56 -9.15
CA GLN A 175 -4.30 16.44 -9.23
C GLN A 175 -3.63 17.50 -8.37
N GLN A 176 -2.70 17.07 -7.51
CA GLN A 176 -1.86 17.96 -6.73
C GLN A 176 -0.61 18.39 -7.53
N SER A 177 -0.06 19.57 -7.21
CA SER A 177 1.13 20.14 -7.86
C SER A 177 2.41 19.34 -7.60
N HIS A 178 2.55 18.76 -6.41
CA HIS A 178 3.76 18.06 -5.94
C HIS A 178 3.58 16.53 -5.90
N GLU A 179 2.87 15.94 -6.86
CA GLU A 179 2.47 14.53 -6.84
C GLU A 179 3.64 13.55 -6.67
N SER A 180 4.77 13.81 -7.31
CA SER A 180 5.94 12.91 -7.27
C SER A 180 6.84 13.08 -6.04
N GLU A 181 6.59 14.09 -5.21
CA GLU A 181 7.42 14.39 -4.05
C GLU A 181 7.11 13.47 -2.86
N CYS A 182 8.17 13.20 -2.08
CA CYS A 182 8.07 12.34 -0.91
C CYS A 182 7.34 13.05 0.24
N CYS A 183 6.59 12.26 1.02
CA CYS A 183 5.94 12.75 2.25
C CYS A 183 6.89 12.87 3.46
N GLY A 184 8.16 12.49 3.31
CA GLY A 184 9.13 12.56 4.41
C GLY A 184 9.12 11.37 5.38
N PHE A 185 8.24 10.38 5.25
CA PHE A 185 8.21 9.23 6.17
C PHE A 185 9.52 8.43 6.14
N GLY A 186 9.88 7.85 4.99
CA GLY A 186 11.15 7.15 4.73
C GLY A 186 11.52 6.05 5.75
N GLY A 187 10.55 5.43 6.41
CA GLY A 187 10.79 4.43 7.45
C GLY A 187 11.53 5.03 8.66
N THR A 188 12.82 4.71 8.81
CA THR A 188 13.65 5.25 9.90
C THR A 188 13.99 6.73 9.73
N PHE A 189 13.87 7.28 8.52
CA PHE A 189 14.21 8.67 8.23
C PHE A 189 13.41 9.68 9.08
N SER A 190 12.11 9.44 9.25
CA SER A 190 11.24 10.30 10.05
C SER A 190 11.66 10.38 11.52
N VAL A 191 12.27 9.31 12.05
CA VAL A 191 12.79 9.27 13.41
C VAL A 191 14.19 9.87 13.50
N ARG A 192 15.06 9.59 12.52
CA ARG A 192 16.46 10.05 12.52
C ARG A 192 16.62 11.52 12.11
N GLN A 193 15.69 12.02 11.30
CA GLN A 193 15.71 13.39 10.75
C GLN A 193 14.35 14.06 10.91
N PRO A 194 13.81 14.19 12.15
CA PRO A 194 12.42 14.61 12.38
C PRO A 194 12.12 16.03 11.87
N ALA A 195 13.09 16.94 11.92
CA ALA A 195 12.90 18.29 11.43
C ALA A 195 12.69 18.33 9.91
N ILE A 196 13.51 17.57 9.15
CA ILE A 196 13.39 17.50 7.68
C ILE A 196 12.12 16.75 7.30
N SER A 197 11.87 15.62 7.94
CA SER A 197 10.64 14.83 7.71
C SER A 197 9.38 15.66 7.96
N GLY A 198 9.36 16.45 9.04
CA GLY A 198 8.25 17.33 9.38
C GLY A 198 8.03 18.43 8.35
N ALA A 199 9.11 19.05 7.83
CA ALA A 199 9.01 20.03 6.75
C ALA A 199 8.42 19.41 5.48
N MET A 200 8.94 18.26 5.04
CA MET A 200 8.44 17.53 3.87
C MET A 200 6.97 17.12 4.02
N ALA A 201 6.57 16.67 5.22
CA ALA A 201 5.18 16.31 5.50
C ALA A 201 4.26 17.54 5.48
N SER A 202 4.77 18.68 5.96
CA SER A 202 4.07 19.96 5.91
C SER A 202 3.79 20.40 4.46
N ASP A 203 4.84 20.44 3.64
CA ASP A 203 4.73 20.85 2.22
C ASP A 203 3.77 19.92 1.47
N LYS A 204 3.86 18.61 1.75
CA LYS A 204 2.95 17.62 1.16
C LYS A 204 1.50 17.81 1.61
N ALA A 205 1.27 18.08 2.89
CA ALA A 205 -0.07 18.34 3.42
C ALA A 205 -0.69 19.59 2.77
N ASP A 206 0.10 20.63 2.57
CA ASP A 206 -0.35 21.87 1.93
C ASP A 206 -0.70 21.63 0.46
N ALA A 207 0.16 20.96 -0.31
CA ALA A 207 -0.10 20.61 -1.71
C ALA A 207 -1.35 19.75 -1.91
N LEU A 208 -1.64 18.83 -0.95
CA LEU A 208 -2.86 18.03 -0.97
C LEU A 208 -4.11 18.87 -0.70
N LYS A 209 -4.05 19.79 0.27
CA LYS A 209 -5.16 20.69 0.64
C LYS A 209 -5.47 21.69 -0.45
N GLU A 210 -4.45 22.24 -1.10
CA GLU A 210 -4.59 23.22 -2.18
C GLU A 210 -5.41 22.71 -3.36
N THR A 211 -5.56 21.38 -3.49
CA THR A 211 -6.44 20.79 -4.51
C THR A 211 -7.92 21.10 -4.29
N GLY A 212 -8.33 21.42 -3.07
CA GLY A 212 -9.75 21.56 -2.70
C GLY A 212 -10.50 20.23 -2.64
N ALA A 213 -9.78 19.10 -2.52
CA ALA A 213 -10.38 17.78 -2.32
C ALA A 213 -11.00 17.64 -0.91
N ASP A 214 -11.98 16.76 -0.78
CA ASP A 214 -12.61 16.43 0.51
C ASP A 214 -11.68 15.57 1.38
N ALA A 215 -10.85 14.73 0.74
CA ALA A 215 -9.88 13.85 1.39
C ALA A 215 -8.72 13.52 0.43
N PHE A 216 -7.62 13.01 1.00
CA PHE A 216 -6.58 12.38 0.17
C PHE A 216 -6.54 10.86 0.40
N LEU A 217 -6.12 10.13 -0.64
CA LEU A 217 -6.00 8.68 -0.61
C LEU A 217 -4.54 8.26 -0.76
N SER A 218 -4.14 7.24 -0.06
CA SER A 218 -2.83 6.60 -0.24
C SER A 218 -2.92 5.09 0.01
N ALA A 219 -2.10 4.31 -0.69
CA ALA A 219 -1.96 2.87 -0.45
C ALA A 219 -0.78 2.54 0.47
N ASP A 220 -0.11 3.53 1.07
CA ASP A 220 1.03 3.32 1.95
C ASP A 220 0.76 3.90 3.35
N GLY A 221 0.62 3.00 4.34
CA GLY A 221 0.32 3.35 5.73
C GLY A 221 1.32 4.33 6.35
N GLY A 222 2.62 4.21 6.05
CA GLY A 222 3.64 5.15 6.54
C GLY A 222 3.44 6.58 6.03
N CYS A 223 3.05 6.73 4.78
CA CYS A 223 2.72 8.04 4.22
C CYS A 223 1.47 8.62 4.88
N LEU A 224 0.43 7.80 5.07
CA LEU A 224 -0.79 8.22 5.78
C LEU A 224 -0.49 8.70 7.20
N MET A 225 0.31 7.94 7.95
CA MET A 225 0.71 8.30 9.32
C MET A 225 1.44 9.65 9.36
N ASN A 226 2.42 9.87 8.49
CA ASN A 226 3.23 11.10 8.50
C ASN A 226 2.43 12.33 8.11
N ILE A 227 1.59 12.23 7.07
CA ILE A 227 0.77 13.34 6.59
C ILE A 227 -0.40 13.60 7.57
N ASN A 228 -1.15 12.56 7.98
CA ASN A 228 -2.25 12.71 8.92
C ASN A 228 -1.78 13.22 10.28
N GLY A 229 -0.65 12.74 10.79
CA GLY A 229 -0.06 13.25 12.03
C GLY A 229 0.31 14.74 11.96
N THR A 230 0.81 15.19 10.79
CA THR A 230 1.08 16.61 10.54
C THR A 230 -0.20 17.45 10.53
N LEU A 231 -1.25 16.98 9.86
CA LEU A 231 -2.56 17.63 9.81
C LEU A 231 -3.22 17.67 11.19
N GLU A 232 -3.13 16.59 11.96
CA GLU A 232 -3.65 16.50 13.31
C GLU A 232 -2.97 17.51 14.25
N LYS A 233 -1.64 17.60 14.20
CA LYS A 233 -0.87 18.59 14.95
C LYS A 233 -1.29 20.03 14.62
N ARG A 234 -1.66 20.29 13.37
CA ARG A 234 -2.19 21.57 12.88
C ARG A 234 -3.67 21.80 13.25
N ARG A 235 -4.34 20.82 13.85
CA ARG A 235 -5.79 20.80 14.12
C ARG A 235 -6.62 20.98 12.85
N ASP A 236 -6.13 20.47 11.74
CA ASP A 236 -6.83 20.48 10.47
C ASP A 236 -7.88 19.37 10.44
N SER A 237 -8.99 19.60 9.73
CA SER A 237 -10.03 18.59 9.54
C SER A 237 -9.80 17.72 8.31
N PHE A 238 -8.97 18.15 7.38
CA PHE A 238 -8.60 17.38 6.20
C PHE A 238 -7.85 16.10 6.60
N ARG A 239 -8.19 14.94 6.02
CA ARG A 239 -7.60 13.65 6.39
C ARG A 239 -7.36 12.77 5.17
N GLY A 240 -6.37 11.90 5.32
CA GLY A 240 -6.12 10.81 4.39
C GLY A 240 -6.74 9.51 4.83
N GLN A 241 -7.19 8.74 3.86
CA GLN A 241 -7.74 7.41 4.02
C GLN A 241 -6.92 6.40 3.18
N HIS A 242 -6.85 5.15 3.63
CA HIS A 242 -6.23 4.11 2.84
C HIS A 242 -7.09 3.79 1.61
N LEU A 243 -6.42 3.59 0.47
CA LEU A 243 -7.12 3.32 -0.80
C LEU A 243 -8.06 2.12 -0.70
N ALA A 244 -7.66 1.05 0.00
CA ALA A 244 -8.50 -0.14 0.18
C ALA A 244 -9.81 0.18 0.89
N SER A 245 -9.75 0.93 2.00
CA SER A 245 -10.94 1.33 2.76
C SER A 245 -11.87 2.22 1.93
N PHE A 246 -11.30 3.18 1.21
CA PHE A 246 -12.08 4.02 0.31
C PHE A 246 -12.79 3.19 -0.77
N LEU A 247 -12.09 2.28 -1.44
CA LEU A 247 -12.68 1.40 -2.46
C LEU A 247 -13.77 0.49 -1.87
N TRP A 248 -13.54 -0.06 -0.67
CA TRP A 248 -14.53 -0.88 0.03
C TRP A 248 -15.81 -0.10 0.32
N GLU A 249 -15.71 1.06 0.94
CA GLU A 249 -16.85 1.94 1.26
C GLU A 249 -17.62 2.36 0.00
N ARG A 250 -16.88 2.75 -1.06
CA ARG A 250 -17.49 3.22 -2.32
C ARG A 250 -18.23 2.14 -3.09
N THR A 251 -17.86 0.89 -2.86
CA THR A 251 -18.42 -0.25 -3.62
C THR A 251 -19.42 -1.09 -2.81
N GLY A 252 -20.02 -0.52 -1.77
CA GLY A 252 -21.11 -1.09 -0.99
C GLY A 252 -20.68 -1.87 0.26
N GLY A 253 -19.41 -1.78 0.64
CA GLY A 253 -18.94 -2.28 1.92
C GLY A 253 -19.42 -1.39 3.08
N SER A 254 -19.74 -2.00 4.21
CA SER A 254 -19.98 -1.25 5.45
C SER A 254 -18.62 -0.88 6.05
N GLY A 255 -18.23 0.39 5.96
CA GLY A 255 -17.03 0.87 6.62
C GLY A 255 -17.07 0.57 8.11
N GLY A 256 -15.98 0.04 8.66
CA GLY A 256 -15.83 -0.10 10.11
C GLY A 256 -16.00 1.28 10.73
N LYS A 257 -17.05 1.47 11.53
CA LYS A 257 -17.24 2.70 12.27
C LYS A 257 -16.01 2.88 13.14
N ASN A 258 -15.27 3.95 12.91
CA ASN A 258 -14.17 4.38 13.76
C ASN A 258 -14.52 4.12 15.23
N GLY A 259 -13.84 3.15 15.84
CA GLY A 259 -13.93 2.92 17.27
C GLY A 259 -13.54 4.22 17.96
N LYS A 260 -14.54 4.95 18.46
CA LYS A 260 -14.29 5.97 19.46
C LYS A 260 -13.64 5.25 20.61
N GLY A 261 -12.34 5.49 20.80
CA GLY A 261 -11.63 5.00 21.96
C GLY A 261 -12.41 5.40 23.21
N GLU A 262 -13.04 4.45 23.85
CA GLU A 262 -13.41 4.57 25.25
C GLU A 262 -12.10 4.72 26.03
N LYS A 263 -11.93 5.88 26.59
CA LYS A 263 -10.89 6.15 27.57
C LYS A 263 -11.20 5.30 28.81
N ALA A 264 -10.34 4.35 29.10
CA ALA A 264 -10.18 3.80 30.43
C ALA A 264 -9.04 4.53 31.14
#